data_70c60eb21d1255e7eff45bfa6301ffb6
#
_entry.id   70c60eb21d1255e7eff45bfa6301ffb6
#
_cell.length_a   1.000
_cell.length_b   1.000
_cell.length_c   1.000
_cell.angle_alpha   90.00
_cell.angle_beta   90.00
_cell.angle_gamma   90.00
#
_symmetry.space_group_name_H-M   'P 1'
#
loop_
_entity.id
_entity.type
_entity.pdbx_description
1 polymer ?
#
loop_
_entity_poly.entity_id
_entity_poly.type
_entity_poly.pdbx_seq_one_letter_code
_entity_poly.pdbx_strand_id
1 'polypeptide(L)'
;MTDMEQSLYRQVLADHDYVVRLRRHFHRHPELAKEEYETQGAIEQELDKLGIAHRRVAETGVYAEIEGTATCEGKPRCIVLRADIDALPIQQENDPEYKSLTPGKMHACGHDGHNAALIGAARILNANRHLFPGKILLTWQPGEEIGYGAQQIIESGAIDEADRSFGVHMASNVRVGSVVLMPGPNNASVDWFRIRVHGLGAHVSTPEEGVDAAYIASQIVVAAQALVTRRTNPVDNLLIGIGTIRAGTTYNVIAQEAEMEGTVRAMTPELRKQAKERLETLAKQTAEMYGGSAEVEWDDFASPLMNDETATAEAQKTALSLFGEERVIRSRRVSFAGDNFAAYILHVPGAYAYVGSGNPDKPDTCVAQHNAHYDIDEDALTVAAALYVCYAVEYLNGEV
;
A
#
# COMPACT_ATOMS: atom_id res chain seq x y z
N MET A 1 -18.72 21.96 -8.71
CA MET A 1 -19.62 20.80 -8.46
C MET A 1 -20.88 20.91 -9.30
N THR A 2 -21.25 19.84 -10.00
CA THR A 2 -22.56 19.67 -10.61
C THR A 2 -23.65 19.48 -9.54
N ASP A 3 -24.93 19.55 -9.92
CA ASP A 3 -26.04 19.29 -8.96
C ASP A 3 -25.99 17.84 -8.41
N MET A 4 -25.56 16.88 -9.23
CA MET A 4 -25.37 15.49 -8.82
C MET A 4 -24.22 15.36 -7.79
N GLU A 5 -23.05 15.90 -8.09
CA GLU A 5 -21.93 15.92 -7.14
C GLU A 5 -22.30 16.56 -5.81
N GLN A 6 -23.01 17.73 -5.85
CA GLN A 6 -23.48 18.39 -4.63
C GLN A 6 -24.45 17.54 -3.83
N SER A 7 -25.32 16.79 -4.49
CA SER A 7 -26.27 15.88 -3.84
C SER A 7 -25.53 14.72 -3.17
N LEU A 8 -24.62 14.06 -3.88
CA LEU A 8 -23.81 12.96 -3.37
C LEU A 8 -22.91 13.42 -2.22
N TYR A 9 -22.22 14.53 -2.37
CA TYR A 9 -21.35 15.07 -1.32
C TYR A 9 -22.12 15.43 -0.04
N ARG A 10 -23.35 15.98 -0.16
CA ARG A 10 -24.21 16.21 1.02
C ARG A 10 -24.62 14.92 1.71
N GLN A 11 -24.85 13.82 0.99
CA GLN A 11 -25.11 12.52 1.59
C GLN A 11 -23.88 11.99 2.33
N VAL A 12 -22.67 12.13 1.76
CA VAL A 12 -21.41 11.76 2.42
C VAL A 12 -21.23 12.55 3.73
N LEU A 13 -21.47 13.85 3.70
CA LEU A 13 -21.41 14.71 4.91
C LEU A 13 -22.43 14.26 5.98
N ALA A 14 -23.62 13.90 5.57
CA ALA A 14 -24.66 13.43 6.50
C ALA A 14 -24.34 12.07 7.12
N ASP A 15 -23.53 11.25 6.44
CA ASP A 15 -23.12 9.93 6.93
C ASP A 15 -21.80 9.96 7.75
N HIS A 16 -21.23 11.14 8.01
CA HIS A 16 -19.98 11.28 8.77
C HIS A 16 -19.96 10.48 10.06
N ASP A 17 -20.94 10.66 10.93
CA ASP A 17 -21.01 9.96 12.21
C ASP A 17 -21.13 8.44 12.07
N TYR A 18 -21.74 7.96 10.99
CA TYR A 18 -21.80 6.52 10.69
C TYR A 18 -20.42 5.98 10.35
N VAL A 19 -19.67 6.66 9.49
CA VAL A 19 -18.32 6.26 9.09
C VAL A 19 -17.33 6.34 10.26
N VAL A 20 -17.42 7.40 11.09
CA VAL A 20 -16.64 7.53 12.32
C VAL A 20 -16.88 6.38 13.29
N ARG A 21 -18.14 5.98 13.51
CA ARG A 21 -18.45 4.82 14.38
C ARG A 21 -17.84 3.52 13.85
N LEU A 22 -17.87 3.31 12.52
CA LEU A 22 -17.23 2.14 11.89
C LEU A 22 -15.72 2.16 12.08
N ARG A 23 -15.07 3.28 11.77
CA ARG A 23 -13.63 3.46 11.97
C ARG A 23 -13.22 3.15 13.43
N ARG A 24 -13.92 3.72 14.39
CA ARG A 24 -13.66 3.50 15.82
C ARG A 24 -13.91 2.06 16.24
N HIS A 25 -14.86 1.37 15.62
CA HIS A 25 -15.07 -0.06 15.84
C HIS A 25 -13.86 -0.87 15.37
N PHE A 26 -13.39 -0.68 14.12
CA PHE A 26 -12.23 -1.37 13.60
C PHE A 26 -10.96 -1.02 14.38
N HIS A 27 -10.76 0.24 14.75
CA HIS A 27 -9.61 0.67 15.55
C HIS A 27 -9.55 -0.03 16.92
N ARG A 28 -10.69 -0.29 17.54
CA ARG A 28 -10.78 -1.02 18.82
C ARG A 28 -10.49 -2.50 18.68
N HIS A 29 -10.74 -3.09 17.52
CA HIS A 29 -10.63 -4.52 17.28
C HIS A 29 -9.64 -4.82 16.14
N PRO A 30 -8.36 -4.42 16.28
CA PRO A 30 -7.36 -4.60 15.23
C PRO A 30 -6.94 -6.07 15.12
N GLU A 31 -6.89 -6.58 13.91
CA GLU A 31 -6.41 -7.92 13.59
C GLU A 31 -5.21 -7.83 12.62
N LEU A 32 -4.24 -8.72 12.82
CA LEU A 32 -3.05 -8.77 11.96
C LEU A 32 -3.38 -9.38 10.60
N ALA A 33 -2.49 -9.15 9.65
CA ALA A 33 -2.52 -9.78 8.34
C ALA A 33 -2.77 -11.29 8.41
N LYS A 34 -3.74 -11.80 7.62
CA LYS A 34 -4.26 -13.18 7.59
C LYS A 34 -5.02 -13.63 8.86
N GLU A 35 -5.28 -12.73 9.77
CA GLU A 35 -6.07 -13.00 10.98
C GLU A 35 -7.35 -12.14 11.04
N GLU A 36 -7.71 -11.40 9.96
CA GLU A 36 -8.76 -10.38 9.92
C GLU A 36 -10.19 -10.97 9.87
N TYR A 37 -10.46 -12.02 10.64
CA TYR A 37 -11.73 -12.77 10.61
C TYR A 37 -12.92 -11.99 11.22
N GLU A 38 -12.70 -11.26 12.32
CA GLU A 38 -13.73 -10.42 12.94
C GLU A 38 -13.99 -9.18 12.10
N THR A 39 -12.92 -8.59 11.52
CA THR A 39 -12.99 -7.48 10.58
C THR A 39 -13.79 -7.89 9.33
N GLN A 40 -13.48 -9.05 8.73
CA GLN A 40 -14.24 -9.62 7.61
C GLN A 40 -15.73 -9.78 7.97
N GLY A 41 -16.01 -10.38 9.13
CA GLY A 41 -17.40 -10.59 9.59
C GLY A 41 -18.15 -9.29 9.84
N ALA A 42 -17.47 -8.23 10.33
CA ALA A 42 -18.08 -6.92 10.52
C ALA A 42 -18.39 -6.23 9.19
N ILE A 43 -17.50 -6.34 8.19
CA ILE A 43 -17.74 -5.85 6.83
C ILE A 43 -18.94 -6.58 6.21
N GLU A 44 -18.97 -7.92 6.26
CA GLU A 44 -20.10 -8.73 5.75
C GLU A 44 -21.42 -8.30 6.39
N GLN A 45 -21.45 -8.07 7.70
CA GLN A 45 -22.65 -7.61 8.42
C GLN A 45 -23.12 -6.23 7.96
N GLU A 46 -22.21 -5.29 7.68
CA GLU A 46 -22.60 -3.99 7.14
C GLU A 46 -23.14 -4.11 5.71
N LEU A 47 -22.55 -4.94 4.87
CA LEU A 47 -23.02 -5.20 3.51
C LEU A 47 -24.40 -5.90 3.50
N ASP A 48 -24.63 -6.84 4.42
CA ASP A 48 -25.94 -7.48 4.63
C ASP A 48 -27.03 -6.46 4.99
N LYS A 49 -26.74 -5.54 5.94
CA LYS A 49 -27.68 -4.46 6.32
C LYS A 49 -28.02 -3.54 5.14
N LEU A 50 -27.08 -3.37 4.21
CA LEU A 50 -27.26 -2.56 3.01
C LEU A 50 -27.90 -3.33 1.86
N GLY A 51 -28.04 -4.66 1.96
CA GLY A 51 -28.53 -5.53 0.90
C GLY A 51 -27.59 -5.62 -0.30
N ILE A 52 -26.28 -5.48 -0.07
CA ILE A 52 -25.24 -5.57 -1.09
C ILE A 52 -24.74 -7.01 -1.17
N ALA A 53 -24.82 -7.61 -2.36
CA ALA A 53 -24.31 -8.96 -2.61
C ALA A 53 -22.78 -8.98 -2.44
N HIS A 54 -22.28 -9.93 -1.67
CA HIS A 54 -20.85 -10.05 -1.38
C HIS A 54 -20.39 -11.50 -1.24
N ARG A 55 -19.09 -11.71 -1.26
CA ARG A 55 -18.44 -13.01 -1.02
C ARG A 55 -17.06 -12.80 -0.41
N ARG A 56 -16.55 -13.81 0.24
CA ARG A 56 -15.17 -13.84 0.73
C ARG A 56 -14.17 -14.03 -0.40
N VAL A 57 -13.01 -13.40 -0.27
CA VAL A 57 -11.89 -13.47 -1.20
C VAL A 57 -10.57 -13.38 -0.43
N ALA A 58 -9.49 -13.94 -0.93
CA ALA A 58 -8.16 -13.86 -0.29
C ALA A 58 -8.19 -14.23 1.20
N GLU A 59 -8.85 -15.33 1.56
CA GLU A 59 -9.05 -15.86 2.93
C GLU A 59 -9.91 -14.94 3.82
N THR A 60 -9.38 -13.80 4.24
CA THR A 60 -10.02 -12.87 5.18
C THR A 60 -10.50 -11.57 4.53
N GLY A 61 -10.39 -11.44 3.22
CA GLY A 61 -10.93 -10.29 2.47
C GLY A 61 -12.40 -10.46 2.07
N VAL A 62 -13.00 -9.35 1.65
CA VAL A 62 -14.39 -9.30 1.17
C VAL A 62 -14.44 -8.67 -0.22
N TYR A 63 -15.25 -9.24 -1.09
CA TYR A 63 -15.58 -8.70 -2.39
C TYR A 63 -17.08 -8.45 -2.47
N ALA A 64 -17.48 -7.32 -3.05
CA ALA A 64 -18.89 -6.99 -3.28
C ALA A 64 -19.09 -6.28 -4.62
N GLU A 65 -20.34 -6.29 -5.10
CA GLU A 65 -20.73 -5.65 -6.36
C GLU A 65 -21.94 -4.73 -6.17
N ILE A 66 -21.88 -3.58 -6.83
CA ILE A 66 -23.02 -2.67 -6.97
C ILE A 66 -23.26 -2.44 -8.46
N GLU A 67 -24.40 -2.89 -8.96
CA GLU A 67 -24.79 -2.67 -10.35
C GLU A 67 -25.70 -1.43 -10.45
N GLY A 68 -25.30 -0.48 -11.30
CA GLY A 68 -26.08 0.70 -11.62
C GLY A 68 -27.32 0.35 -12.43
N THR A 69 -28.33 1.21 -12.34
CA THR A 69 -29.62 1.00 -13.04
C THR A 69 -29.90 2.06 -14.09
N ALA A 70 -29.04 3.06 -14.26
CA ALA A 70 -29.12 4.02 -15.35
C ALA A 70 -28.75 3.35 -16.69
N THR A 71 -29.25 3.89 -17.76
CA THR A 71 -28.91 3.43 -19.12
C THR A 71 -27.72 4.20 -19.67
N CYS A 72 -26.87 3.55 -20.46
CA CYS A 72 -25.79 4.20 -21.20
C CYS A 72 -25.80 3.79 -22.68
N GLU A 73 -25.16 4.58 -23.52
CA GLU A 73 -24.84 4.20 -24.87
C GLU A 73 -23.52 3.40 -24.89
N GLY A 74 -23.51 2.26 -25.58
CA GLY A 74 -22.33 1.40 -25.70
C GLY A 74 -22.15 0.39 -24.56
N LYS A 75 -20.91 -0.08 -24.37
CA LYS A 75 -20.54 -1.02 -23.29
C LYS A 75 -20.49 -0.27 -21.95
N PRO A 76 -21.25 -0.72 -20.95
CA PRO A 76 -21.14 -0.16 -19.60
C PRO A 76 -19.70 -0.28 -19.06
N ARG A 77 -19.23 0.74 -18.34
CA ARG A 77 -17.93 0.77 -17.68
C ARG A 77 -17.97 0.01 -16.35
N CYS A 78 -16.81 -0.42 -15.89
CA CYS A 78 -16.63 -1.07 -14.61
C CYS A 78 -15.45 -0.47 -13.85
N ILE A 79 -15.63 -0.13 -12.57
CA ILE A 79 -14.57 0.40 -11.71
C ILE A 79 -14.44 -0.47 -10.47
N VAL A 80 -13.18 -0.75 -10.06
CA VAL A 80 -12.90 -1.36 -8.76
C VAL A 80 -12.40 -0.32 -7.77
N LEU A 81 -13.00 -0.31 -6.57
CA LEU A 81 -12.61 0.49 -5.42
C LEU A 81 -12.01 -0.43 -4.36
N ARG A 82 -10.85 -0.05 -3.80
CA ARG A 82 -10.11 -0.88 -2.83
C ARG A 82 -9.89 -0.16 -1.51
N ALA A 83 -10.08 -0.87 -0.41
CA ALA A 83 -9.54 -0.56 0.91
C ALA A 83 -8.78 -1.77 1.46
N ASP A 84 -7.66 -1.55 2.12
CA ASP A 84 -6.98 -2.53 2.95
C ASP A 84 -7.60 -2.61 4.35
N ILE A 85 -7.36 -3.72 5.10
CA ILE A 85 -8.09 -3.96 6.35
C ILE A 85 -7.23 -4.47 7.51
N ASP A 86 -5.97 -4.82 7.28
CA ASP A 86 -5.09 -5.38 8.30
C ASP A 86 -4.50 -4.34 9.23
N ALA A 87 -4.08 -4.76 10.41
CA ALA A 87 -3.43 -3.97 11.45
C ALA A 87 -1.99 -4.43 11.68
N LEU A 88 -1.26 -3.70 12.52
CA LEU A 88 0.14 -3.91 12.83
C LEU A 88 0.37 -4.47 14.24
N PRO A 89 1.47 -5.25 14.46
CA PRO A 89 1.87 -5.75 15.77
C PRO A 89 2.55 -4.64 16.60
N ILE A 90 1.79 -3.57 16.89
CA ILE A 90 2.25 -2.40 17.61
C ILE A 90 1.39 -2.21 18.87
N GLN A 91 2.02 -2.00 20.03
CA GLN A 91 1.31 -1.63 21.23
C GLN A 91 0.94 -0.14 21.17
N GLN A 92 -0.34 0.16 21.17
CA GLN A 92 -0.83 1.54 21.18
C GLN A 92 -0.48 2.23 22.51
N GLU A 93 0.14 3.42 22.45
CA GLU A 93 0.59 4.19 23.61
C GLU A 93 -0.27 5.43 23.89
N ASN A 94 -0.85 6.08 22.86
CA ASN A 94 -1.85 7.13 23.08
C ASN A 94 -3.16 6.55 23.67
N ASP A 95 -4.06 7.42 24.13
CA ASP A 95 -5.26 7.02 24.89
C ASP A 95 -6.54 7.67 24.37
N PRO A 96 -6.89 7.53 23.08
CA PRO A 96 -8.17 7.99 22.57
C PRO A 96 -9.30 7.13 23.13
N GLU A 97 -10.52 7.66 23.16
CA GLU A 97 -11.73 6.95 23.61
C GLU A 97 -11.92 5.59 22.91
N TYR A 98 -11.43 5.47 21.68
CA TYR A 98 -11.51 4.27 20.81
C TYR A 98 -10.21 3.47 20.76
N LYS A 99 -9.33 3.60 21.75
CA LYS A 99 -8.07 2.83 21.83
C LYS A 99 -8.28 1.34 21.58
N SER A 100 -7.29 0.72 20.96
CA SER A 100 -7.27 -0.74 20.74
C SER A 100 -7.54 -1.52 22.03
N LEU A 101 -8.45 -2.47 21.97
CA LEU A 101 -8.75 -3.41 23.05
C LEU A 101 -7.88 -4.67 22.97
N THR A 102 -7.08 -4.83 21.93
CA THR A 102 -6.21 -5.98 21.70
C THR A 102 -4.76 -5.60 22.02
N PRO A 103 -4.19 -6.06 23.15
CA PRO A 103 -2.81 -5.76 23.51
C PRO A 103 -1.83 -6.14 22.38
N GLY A 104 -0.89 -5.24 22.07
CA GLY A 104 0.14 -5.47 21.07
C GLY A 104 -0.33 -5.36 19.62
N LYS A 105 -1.57 -4.97 19.37
CA LYS A 105 -2.09 -4.75 18.01
C LYS A 105 -2.73 -3.37 17.89
N MET A 106 -2.52 -2.70 16.75
CA MET A 106 -3.03 -1.36 16.49
C MET A 106 -3.16 -1.09 14.98
N HIS A 107 -4.21 -0.40 14.58
CA HIS A 107 -4.26 0.23 13.25
C HIS A 107 -3.37 1.48 13.22
N ALA A 108 -2.07 1.30 12.97
CA ALA A 108 -1.09 2.37 12.93
C ALA A 108 -0.72 2.82 11.50
N CYS A 109 -1.48 2.37 10.47
CA CYS A 109 -1.36 2.80 9.09
C CYS A 109 -2.61 3.51 8.54
N GLY A 110 -3.75 3.41 9.24
CA GLY A 110 -5.00 4.07 8.86
C GLY A 110 -5.97 3.18 8.09
N HIS A 111 -5.71 1.86 8.02
CA HIS A 111 -6.56 0.90 7.29
C HIS A 111 -7.98 0.79 7.89
N ASP A 112 -8.15 1.04 9.18
CA ASP A 112 -9.45 1.23 9.83
C ASP A 112 -10.26 2.38 9.20
N GLY A 113 -9.58 3.48 8.84
CA GLY A 113 -10.17 4.61 8.12
C GLY A 113 -10.50 4.29 6.66
N HIS A 114 -9.61 3.57 5.96
CA HIS A 114 -9.85 3.15 4.56
C HIS A 114 -11.06 2.23 4.48
N ASN A 115 -11.11 1.21 5.34
CA ASN A 115 -12.22 0.27 5.46
C ASN A 115 -13.55 0.99 5.71
N ALA A 116 -13.61 1.84 6.74
CA ALA A 116 -14.81 2.58 7.10
C ALA A 116 -15.27 3.52 5.98
N ALA A 117 -14.35 4.22 5.32
CA ALA A 117 -14.67 5.11 4.20
C ALA A 117 -15.25 4.36 3.00
N LEU A 118 -14.73 3.16 2.68
CA LEU A 118 -15.27 2.34 1.59
C LEU A 118 -16.65 1.77 1.91
N ILE A 119 -16.93 1.37 3.18
CA ILE A 119 -18.28 0.96 3.60
C ILE A 119 -19.26 2.14 3.51
N GLY A 120 -18.84 3.34 3.95
CA GLY A 120 -19.64 4.56 3.79
C GLY A 120 -19.94 4.87 2.33
N ALA A 121 -18.95 4.75 1.46
CA ALA A 121 -19.12 4.92 0.02
C ALA A 121 -20.08 3.87 -0.57
N ALA A 122 -19.92 2.60 -0.20
CA ALA A 122 -20.80 1.51 -0.66
C ALA A 122 -22.27 1.78 -0.30
N ARG A 123 -22.54 2.28 0.89
CA ARG A 123 -23.88 2.67 1.33
C ARG A 123 -24.51 3.72 0.42
N ILE A 124 -23.78 4.80 0.11
CA ILE A 124 -24.26 5.90 -0.72
C ILE A 124 -24.42 5.45 -2.17
N LEU A 125 -23.44 4.73 -2.71
CA LEU A 125 -23.48 4.21 -4.07
C LEU A 125 -24.68 3.25 -4.27
N ASN A 126 -24.92 2.35 -3.33
CA ASN A 126 -26.05 1.43 -3.40
C ASN A 126 -27.42 2.14 -3.33
N ALA A 127 -27.54 3.19 -2.52
CA ALA A 127 -28.77 4.00 -2.44
C ALA A 127 -29.02 4.83 -3.72
N ASN A 128 -27.95 5.11 -4.49
CA ASN A 128 -27.99 5.97 -5.67
C ASN A 128 -27.72 5.21 -6.99
N ARG A 129 -27.97 3.92 -7.06
CA ARG A 129 -27.76 3.08 -8.26
C ARG A 129 -28.41 3.64 -9.53
N HIS A 130 -29.45 4.42 -9.40
CA HIS A 130 -30.15 5.08 -10.50
C HIS A 130 -29.39 6.24 -11.15
N LEU A 131 -28.30 6.69 -10.55
CA LEU A 131 -27.49 7.82 -11.05
C LEU A 131 -26.36 7.38 -11.99
N PHE A 132 -26.06 6.10 -12.10
CA PHE A 132 -24.96 5.61 -12.93
C PHE A 132 -25.32 4.28 -13.63
N PRO A 133 -24.74 4.05 -14.83
CA PRO A 133 -24.77 2.75 -15.49
C PRO A 133 -23.56 1.91 -15.04
N GLY A 134 -23.53 0.64 -15.49
CA GLY A 134 -22.35 -0.22 -15.30
C GLY A 134 -22.20 -0.75 -13.88
N LYS A 135 -20.97 -1.02 -13.47
CA LYS A 135 -20.70 -1.78 -12.26
C LYS A 135 -19.58 -1.17 -11.40
N ILE A 136 -19.74 -1.25 -10.09
CA ILE A 136 -18.74 -0.93 -9.11
C ILE A 136 -18.38 -2.21 -8.37
N LEU A 137 -17.10 -2.61 -8.42
CA LEU A 137 -16.53 -3.69 -7.66
C LEU A 137 -15.90 -3.09 -6.40
N LEU A 138 -16.17 -3.70 -5.25
CA LEU A 138 -15.64 -3.26 -3.97
C LEU A 138 -14.75 -4.38 -3.43
N THR A 139 -13.53 -4.03 -3.05
CA THR A 139 -12.59 -5.00 -2.46
C THR A 139 -12.06 -4.50 -1.13
N TRP A 140 -12.33 -5.25 -0.07
CA TRP A 140 -11.67 -5.12 1.22
C TRP A 140 -10.54 -6.13 1.27
N GLN A 141 -9.34 -5.62 1.06
CA GLN A 141 -8.15 -6.42 0.86
C GLN A 141 -7.43 -6.70 2.19
N PRO A 142 -7.16 -7.98 2.54
CA PRO A 142 -6.37 -8.33 3.71
C PRO A 142 -4.86 -8.22 3.44
N GLY A 143 -4.07 -8.16 4.51
CA GLY A 143 -2.63 -8.42 4.49
C GLY A 143 -1.82 -7.49 3.61
N GLU A 144 -2.13 -6.20 3.57
CA GLU A 144 -1.33 -5.21 2.85
C GLU A 144 0.09 -5.16 3.42
N GLU A 145 0.22 -5.11 4.75
CA GLU A 145 1.48 -4.92 5.51
C GLU A 145 2.48 -6.08 5.38
N ILE A 146 2.08 -7.19 4.74
CA ILE A 146 2.94 -8.34 4.44
C ILE A 146 3.00 -8.66 2.94
N GLY A 147 2.54 -7.76 2.07
CA GLY A 147 2.53 -7.97 0.62
C GLY A 147 1.56 -9.04 0.12
N TYR A 148 0.56 -9.41 0.94
CA TYR A 148 -0.45 -10.42 0.64
C TYR A 148 -1.72 -9.78 0.02
N GLY A 149 -2.78 -10.48 -0.15
CA GLY A 149 -4.14 -10.03 -0.47
C GLY A 149 -4.33 -9.47 -1.88
N ALA A 150 -3.56 -8.49 -2.31
CA ALA A 150 -3.71 -7.90 -3.63
C ALA A 150 -3.55 -8.93 -4.75
N GLN A 151 -2.48 -9.71 -4.71
CA GLN A 151 -2.22 -10.75 -5.71
C GLN A 151 -3.30 -11.85 -5.68
N GLN A 152 -3.76 -12.26 -4.49
CA GLN A 152 -4.81 -13.26 -4.32
C GLN A 152 -6.17 -12.79 -4.88
N ILE A 153 -6.49 -11.50 -4.72
CA ILE A 153 -7.70 -10.91 -5.31
C ILE A 153 -7.63 -10.93 -6.83
N ILE A 154 -6.49 -10.55 -7.40
CA ILE A 154 -6.24 -10.58 -8.86
C ILE A 154 -6.34 -12.02 -9.37
N GLU A 155 -5.62 -12.95 -8.76
CA GLU A 155 -5.62 -14.37 -9.16
C GLU A 155 -6.99 -15.05 -9.04
N SER A 156 -7.87 -14.54 -8.18
CA SER A 156 -9.25 -15.02 -8.07
C SER A 156 -10.14 -14.61 -9.24
N GLY A 157 -9.67 -13.71 -10.12
CA GLY A 157 -10.46 -13.12 -11.21
C GLY A 157 -11.51 -12.12 -10.75
N ALA A 158 -11.51 -11.71 -9.47
CA ALA A 158 -12.54 -10.86 -8.89
C ALA A 158 -12.64 -9.47 -9.53
N ILE A 159 -11.55 -9.01 -10.16
CA ILE A 159 -11.48 -7.66 -10.75
C ILE A 159 -11.21 -7.65 -12.26
N ASP A 160 -11.29 -8.81 -12.93
CA ASP A 160 -10.94 -8.94 -14.36
C ASP A 160 -11.87 -8.14 -15.29
N GLU A 161 -13.09 -7.85 -14.87
CA GLU A 161 -14.02 -7.05 -15.65
C GLU A 161 -13.84 -5.53 -15.46
N ALA A 162 -13.01 -5.09 -14.52
CA ALA A 162 -12.80 -3.68 -14.24
C ALA A 162 -12.02 -3.00 -15.38
N ASP A 163 -12.46 -1.81 -15.76
CA ASP A 163 -11.79 -0.95 -16.73
C ASP A 163 -10.94 0.12 -16.02
N ARG A 164 -11.16 0.33 -14.70
CA ARG A 164 -10.49 1.32 -13.86
C ARG A 164 -10.33 0.82 -12.42
N SER A 165 -9.22 1.19 -11.76
CA SER A 165 -9.00 0.92 -10.34
C SER A 165 -8.78 2.23 -9.56
N PHE A 166 -9.30 2.29 -8.32
CA PHE A 166 -9.10 3.44 -7.46
C PHE A 166 -8.98 3.02 -5.99
N GLY A 167 -8.02 3.62 -5.29
CA GLY A 167 -7.79 3.44 -3.87
C GLY A 167 -7.39 4.75 -3.19
N VAL A 168 -7.53 4.80 -1.87
CA VAL A 168 -7.06 5.93 -1.06
C VAL A 168 -6.18 5.46 0.08
N HIS A 169 -5.28 6.33 0.54
CA HIS A 169 -4.50 6.13 1.76
C HIS A 169 -4.55 7.38 2.66
N MET A 170 -4.69 7.18 3.97
CA MET A 170 -4.60 8.26 4.95
C MET A 170 -3.16 8.75 5.07
N ALA A 171 -2.95 10.07 5.04
CA ALA A 171 -1.62 10.68 5.04
C ALA A 171 -1.48 11.68 6.19
N SER A 172 -0.83 11.27 7.27
CA SER A 172 -0.62 12.10 8.46
C SER A 172 0.26 13.34 8.21
N ASN A 173 1.11 13.30 7.18
CA ASN A 173 1.97 14.40 6.77
C ASN A 173 1.30 15.37 5.77
N VAL A 174 0.02 15.15 5.46
CA VAL A 174 -0.82 16.02 4.63
C VAL A 174 -1.94 16.56 5.49
N ARG A 175 -2.22 17.87 5.36
CA ARG A 175 -3.26 18.52 6.16
C ARG A 175 -4.64 17.92 5.85
N VAL A 176 -5.43 17.68 6.90
CA VAL A 176 -6.81 17.18 6.79
C VAL A 176 -7.64 18.08 5.86
N GLY A 177 -8.47 17.46 5.04
CA GLY A 177 -9.26 18.12 4.02
C GLY A 177 -8.51 18.37 2.69
N SER A 178 -7.22 17.99 2.60
CA SER A 178 -6.45 18.05 1.35
C SER A 178 -6.28 16.65 0.75
N VAL A 179 -6.08 16.59 -0.57
CA VAL A 179 -5.89 15.35 -1.33
C VAL A 179 -4.63 15.48 -2.18
N VAL A 180 -3.80 14.45 -2.20
CA VAL A 180 -2.67 14.33 -3.13
C VAL A 180 -3.04 13.33 -4.21
N LEU A 181 -3.01 13.78 -5.45
CA LEU A 181 -3.20 12.97 -6.65
C LEU A 181 -2.11 13.36 -7.66
N MET A 182 -1.13 12.49 -7.83
CA MET A 182 0.04 12.73 -8.68
C MET A 182 0.17 11.60 -9.70
N PRO A 183 0.29 11.88 -11.00
CA PRO A 183 0.54 10.86 -12.01
C PRO A 183 1.95 10.29 -11.90
N GLY A 184 2.15 9.10 -12.44
CA GLY A 184 3.45 8.42 -12.46
C GLY A 184 3.88 7.88 -11.08
N PRO A 185 5.19 7.85 -10.80
CA PRO A 185 5.73 7.25 -9.59
C PRO A 185 5.25 7.93 -8.31
N ASN A 186 4.62 7.19 -7.43
CA ASN A 186 4.17 7.64 -6.10
C ASN A 186 4.93 6.96 -4.97
N ASN A 187 5.03 5.62 -5.01
CA ASN A 187 5.72 4.82 -4.02
C ASN A 187 6.73 3.89 -4.70
N ALA A 188 7.81 3.56 -3.97
CA ALA A 188 8.81 2.61 -4.43
C ALA A 188 8.30 1.17 -4.40
N SER A 189 8.98 0.29 -5.14
CA SER A 189 8.90 -1.15 -4.89
C SER A 189 9.43 -1.49 -3.51
N VAL A 190 8.99 -2.62 -3.00
CA VAL A 190 9.52 -3.23 -1.77
C VAL A 190 9.98 -4.62 -2.12
N ASP A 191 11.30 -4.82 -2.13
CA ASP A 191 11.92 -6.11 -2.36
C ASP A 191 12.81 -6.44 -1.16
N TRP A 192 12.57 -7.56 -0.52
CA TRP A 192 13.49 -8.12 0.45
C TRP A 192 14.47 -9.05 -0.26
N PHE A 193 15.71 -9.10 0.24
CA PHE A 193 16.69 -10.07 -0.21
C PHE A 193 17.49 -10.65 0.95
N ARG A 194 17.95 -11.88 0.75
CA ARG A 194 18.97 -12.53 1.57
C ARG A 194 20.11 -12.98 0.70
N ILE A 195 21.34 -12.63 1.09
CA ILE A 195 22.58 -13.10 0.45
C ILE A 195 23.26 -14.03 1.41
N ARG A 196 23.50 -15.29 0.99
CA ARG A 196 24.33 -16.24 1.69
C ARG A 196 25.66 -16.37 0.99
N VAL A 197 26.75 -16.24 1.74
CA VAL A 197 28.13 -16.35 1.25
C VAL A 197 28.74 -17.62 1.82
N HIS A 198 29.29 -18.44 0.96
CA HIS A 198 29.96 -19.69 1.31
C HIS A 198 31.48 -19.56 1.04
N GLY A 199 32.26 -19.82 2.06
CA GLY A 199 33.70 -19.86 2.06
C GLY A 199 34.26 -21.18 2.54
N LEU A 200 35.43 -21.15 3.14
CA LEU A 200 36.12 -22.32 3.71
C LEU A 200 36.74 -21.93 5.05
N GLY A 201 36.34 -22.62 6.12
CA GLY A 201 36.88 -22.41 7.46
C GLY A 201 38.35 -22.85 7.55
N ALA A 202 39.15 -22.04 8.25
CA ALA A 202 40.55 -22.35 8.55
C ALA A 202 40.97 -21.66 9.85
N HIS A 203 42.18 -21.94 10.37
CA HIS A 203 42.72 -21.19 11.48
C HIS A 203 43.10 -19.78 11.01
N VAL A 204 42.74 -18.73 11.77
CA VAL A 204 43.00 -17.34 11.38
C VAL A 204 44.47 -17.01 11.13
N SER A 205 45.42 -17.81 11.70
CA SER A 205 46.83 -17.64 11.48
C SER A 205 47.38 -18.27 10.18
N THR A 206 46.54 -19.06 9.47
CA THR A 206 46.84 -19.67 8.17
C THR A 206 45.74 -19.30 7.16
N PRO A 207 45.56 -18.00 6.86
CA PRO A 207 44.42 -17.54 6.04
C PRO A 207 44.48 -18.08 4.61
N GLU A 208 45.61 -18.48 4.10
CA GLU A 208 45.81 -19.08 2.77
C GLU A 208 45.14 -20.46 2.63
N GLU A 209 44.81 -21.14 3.73
CA GLU A 209 44.14 -22.43 3.77
C GLU A 209 42.62 -22.29 3.78
N GLY A 210 42.08 -21.07 3.92
CA GLY A 210 40.65 -20.77 4.02
C GLY A 210 40.14 -19.82 2.96
N VAL A 211 38.81 -19.62 2.97
CA VAL A 211 38.11 -18.58 2.21
C VAL A 211 37.20 -17.85 3.18
N ASP A 212 37.48 -16.59 3.43
CA ASP A 212 36.81 -15.82 4.48
C ASP A 212 35.47 -15.24 4.02
N ALA A 213 34.37 -15.92 4.39
CA ALA A 213 33.03 -15.46 4.08
C ALA A 213 32.67 -14.09 4.75
N ALA A 214 33.26 -13.78 5.92
CA ALA A 214 33.03 -12.49 6.57
C ALA A 214 33.68 -11.35 5.81
N TYR A 215 34.89 -11.58 5.27
CA TYR A 215 35.56 -10.61 4.40
C TYR A 215 34.78 -10.39 3.11
N ILE A 216 34.35 -11.47 2.43
CA ILE A 216 33.55 -11.42 1.21
C ILE A 216 32.28 -10.64 1.45
N ALA A 217 31.53 -10.94 2.51
CA ALA A 217 30.32 -10.23 2.87
C ALA A 217 30.57 -8.72 3.04
N SER A 218 31.65 -8.33 3.71
CA SER A 218 32.04 -6.95 3.87
C SER A 218 32.27 -6.24 2.53
N GLN A 219 32.91 -6.91 1.57
CA GLN A 219 33.14 -6.38 0.23
C GLN A 219 31.83 -6.21 -0.55
N ILE A 220 30.90 -7.17 -0.44
CA ILE A 220 29.58 -7.08 -1.06
C ILE A 220 28.82 -5.86 -0.51
N VAL A 221 28.83 -5.62 0.79
CA VAL A 221 28.16 -4.47 1.43
C VAL A 221 28.69 -3.14 0.87
N VAL A 222 30.01 -3.00 0.81
CA VAL A 222 30.66 -1.79 0.28
C VAL A 222 30.36 -1.61 -1.21
N ALA A 223 30.51 -2.68 -2.00
CA ALA A 223 30.32 -2.65 -3.45
C ALA A 223 28.87 -2.40 -3.85
N ALA A 224 27.88 -2.89 -3.06
CA ALA A 224 26.46 -2.66 -3.32
C ALA A 224 26.10 -1.17 -3.38
N GLN A 225 26.79 -0.30 -2.59
CA GLN A 225 26.55 1.14 -2.64
C GLN A 225 26.98 1.76 -3.99
N ALA A 226 27.90 1.13 -4.72
CA ALA A 226 28.26 1.59 -6.06
C ALA A 226 27.16 1.35 -7.10
N LEU A 227 26.26 0.40 -6.86
CA LEU A 227 25.07 0.21 -7.73
C LEU A 227 24.18 1.45 -7.71
N VAL A 228 23.98 2.04 -6.55
CA VAL A 228 23.22 3.29 -6.38
C VAL A 228 24.00 4.49 -6.92
N THR A 229 25.28 4.64 -6.55
CA THR A 229 26.04 5.88 -6.76
C THR A 229 26.80 5.94 -8.08
N ARG A 230 27.08 4.80 -8.76
CA ARG A 230 27.92 4.69 -9.97
C ARG A 230 27.25 3.99 -11.13
N ARG A 231 26.15 3.24 -10.88
CA ARG A 231 25.49 2.43 -11.89
C ARG A 231 24.03 2.83 -12.13
N THR A 232 23.52 3.76 -11.34
CA THR A 232 22.16 4.33 -11.46
C THR A 232 22.29 5.79 -11.86
N ASN A 233 21.40 6.28 -12.70
CA ASN A 233 21.35 7.69 -13.05
C ASN A 233 21.05 8.50 -11.76
N PRO A 234 21.80 9.58 -11.47
CA PRO A 234 21.61 10.35 -10.23
C PRO A 234 20.19 10.94 -10.01
N VAL A 235 19.39 11.05 -11.06
CA VAL A 235 17.99 11.50 -10.96
C VAL A 235 16.99 10.37 -10.71
N ASP A 236 17.43 9.11 -10.89
CA ASP A 236 16.61 7.95 -10.61
C ASP A 236 16.67 7.60 -9.11
N ASN A 237 15.51 7.32 -8.53
CA ASN A 237 15.40 7.04 -7.11
C ASN A 237 15.55 5.54 -6.85
N LEU A 238 16.74 5.13 -6.40
CA LEU A 238 17.07 3.77 -5.99
C LEU A 238 17.66 3.77 -4.58
N LEU A 239 17.19 2.82 -3.74
CA LEU A 239 17.78 2.54 -2.44
C LEU A 239 18.16 1.05 -2.37
N ILE A 240 19.37 0.75 -1.88
CA ILE A 240 19.79 -0.59 -1.48
C ILE A 240 20.26 -0.48 -0.03
N GLY A 241 19.51 -1.10 0.88
CA GLY A 241 19.81 -1.11 2.30
C GLY A 241 20.10 -2.53 2.80
N ILE A 242 21.18 -2.73 3.54
CA ILE A 242 21.50 -3.99 4.22
C ILE A 242 21.33 -3.76 5.71
N GLY A 243 20.35 -4.43 6.30
CA GLY A 243 19.93 -4.24 7.69
C GLY A 243 20.62 -5.20 8.66
N THR A 244 20.96 -6.40 8.20
CA THR A 244 21.63 -7.42 9.05
C THR A 244 22.82 -8.03 8.35
N ILE A 245 23.85 -8.35 9.13
CA ILE A 245 25.03 -9.14 8.72
C ILE A 245 25.37 -10.08 9.86
N ARG A 246 25.52 -11.38 9.56
CA ARG A 246 25.94 -12.41 10.50
C ARG A 246 27.06 -13.22 9.84
N ALA A 247 28.18 -13.42 10.52
CA ALA A 247 29.31 -14.17 9.98
C ALA A 247 30.14 -14.82 11.08
N GLY A 248 30.68 -16.00 10.79
CA GLY A 248 31.60 -16.72 11.65
C GLY A 248 31.02 -17.20 12.98
N THR A 249 31.83 -17.87 13.77
CA THR A 249 31.44 -18.51 15.05
C THR A 249 32.33 -18.12 16.23
N THR A 250 33.62 -17.86 15.96
CA THR A 250 34.60 -17.48 16.99
C THR A 250 35.73 -16.67 16.40
N TYR A 251 36.45 -15.91 17.26
CA TYR A 251 37.45 -14.88 16.87
C TYR A 251 38.68 -15.43 16.14
N ASN A 252 39.03 -16.70 16.31
CA ASN A 252 40.23 -17.31 15.76
C ASN A 252 40.01 -18.36 14.66
N VAL A 253 38.79 -18.39 14.09
CA VAL A 253 38.43 -19.25 12.96
C VAL A 253 37.93 -18.36 11.80
N ILE A 254 38.47 -18.57 10.61
CA ILE A 254 37.97 -17.95 9.38
C ILE A 254 36.53 -18.34 9.17
N ALA A 255 35.66 -17.36 8.92
CA ALA A 255 34.26 -17.59 8.73
C ALA A 255 33.99 -18.43 7.47
N GLN A 256 33.40 -19.60 7.65
CA GLN A 256 32.97 -20.44 6.54
C GLN A 256 31.70 -19.93 5.88
N GLU A 257 30.84 -19.25 6.64
CA GLU A 257 29.56 -18.74 6.16
C GLU A 257 29.31 -17.33 6.65
N ALA A 258 28.63 -16.55 5.79
CA ALA A 258 28.05 -15.26 6.17
C ALA A 258 26.66 -15.12 5.53
N GLU A 259 25.77 -14.43 6.23
CA GLU A 259 24.43 -14.13 5.77
C GLU A 259 24.16 -12.63 5.95
N MET A 260 23.52 -12.04 4.95
CA MET A 260 23.03 -10.65 4.99
C MET A 260 21.60 -10.59 4.53
N GLU A 261 20.80 -9.71 5.16
CA GLU A 261 19.44 -9.39 4.73
C GLU A 261 19.32 -7.90 4.48
N GLY A 262 18.54 -7.55 3.46
CA GLY A 262 18.35 -6.18 3.06
C GLY A 262 17.11 -5.95 2.23
N THR A 263 17.00 -4.73 1.70
CA THR A 263 15.88 -4.34 0.85
C THR A 263 16.37 -3.52 -0.34
N VAL A 264 15.70 -3.72 -1.48
CA VAL A 264 15.79 -2.85 -2.65
C VAL A 264 14.49 -2.07 -2.77
N ARG A 265 14.60 -0.76 -3.03
CA ARG A 265 13.48 0.14 -3.29
C ARG A 265 13.75 0.89 -4.58
N ALA A 266 12.85 0.78 -5.55
CA ALA A 266 12.98 1.43 -6.86
C ALA A 266 11.66 2.06 -7.28
N MET A 267 11.72 3.16 -8.04
CA MET A 267 10.53 3.92 -8.45
C MET A 267 9.93 3.47 -9.77
N THR A 268 10.61 2.63 -10.53
CA THR A 268 10.10 2.10 -11.80
C THR A 268 10.36 0.59 -11.91
N PRO A 269 9.52 -0.15 -12.66
CA PRO A 269 9.73 -1.58 -12.89
C PRO A 269 11.09 -1.90 -13.52
N GLU A 270 11.55 -1.06 -14.45
CA GLU A 270 12.83 -1.22 -15.16
C GLU A 270 14.00 -1.06 -14.20
N LEU A 271 13.96 -0.03 -13.35
CA LEU A 271 15.00 0.22 -12.33
C LEU A 271 15.04 -0.90 -11.28
N ARG A 272 13.85 -1.37 -10.84
CA ARG A 272 13.70 -2.52 -9.93
C ARG A 272 14.38 -3.76 -10.49
N LYS A 273 14.07 -4.14 -11.73
CA LYS A 273 14.64 -5.30 -12.42
C LYS A 273 16.17 -5.18 -12.53
N GLN A 274 16.65 -4.03 -13.01
CA GLN A 274 18.09 -3.79 -13.14
C GLN A 274 18.82 -3.82 -11.80
N ALA A 275 18.23 -3.29 -10.74
CA ALA A 275 18.84 -3.28 -9.40
C ALA A 275 18.99 -4.71 -8.86
N LYS A 276 17.95 -5.56 -8.99
CA LYS A 276 17.97 -6.97 -8.57
C LYS A 276 19.05 -7.75 -9.35
N GLU A 277 19.05 -7.69 -10.68
CA GLU A 277 20.02 -8.38 -11.54
C GLU A 277 21.47 -7.96 -11.24
N ARG A 278 21.68 -6.65 -11.02
CA ARG A 278 23.03 -6.12 -10.71
C ARG A 278 23.49 -6.52 -9.31
N LEU A 279 22.61 -6.52 -8.31
CA LEU A 279 22.96 -6.92 -6.94
C LEU A 279 23.32 -8.41 -6.89
N GLU A 280 22.55 -9.25 -7.57
CA GLU A 280 22.82 -10.68 -7.67
C GLU A 280 24.16 -10.96 -8.38
N THR A 281 24.40 -10.31 -9.51
CA THR A 281 25.66 -10.41 -10.26
C THR A 281 26.85 -9.95 -9.41
N LEU A 282 26.72 -8.82 -8.71
CA LEU A 282 27.75 -8.27 -7.84
C LEU A 282 28.08 -9.23 -6.69
N ALA A 283 27.07 -9.78 -6.03
CA ALA A 283 27.29 -10.71 -4.92
C ALA A 283 28.04 -11.98 -5.37
N LYS A 284 27.61 -12.61 -6.47
CA LYS A 284 28.24 -13.80 -7.04
C LYS A 284 29.68 -13.52 -7.49
N GLN A 285 29.89 -12.49 -8.28
CA GLN A 285 31.23 -12.16 -8.79
C GLN A 285 32.21 -11.72 -7.68
N THR A 286 31.72 -11.01 -6.66
CA THR A 286 32.56 -10.65 -5.52
C THR A 286 32.97 -11.89 -4.73
N ALA A 287 32.07 -12.84 -4.52
CA ALA A 287 32.41 -14.09 -3.83
C ALA A 287 33.43 -14.91 -4.63
N GLU A 288 33.22 -15.08 -5.93
CA GLU A 288 34.13 -15.79 -6.85
C GLU A 288 35.53 -15.16 -6.88
N MET A 289 35.65 -13.84 -6.86
CA MET A 289 36.94 -13.11 -6.86
C MET A 289 37.82 -13.54 -5.67
N TYR A 290 37.21 -13.87 -4.54
CA TYR A 290 37.90 -14.29 -3.31
C TYR A 290 37.86 -15.81 -3.08
N GLY A 291 37.45 -16.60 -4.09
CA GLY A 291 37.45 -18.05 -4.04
C GLY A 291 36.24 -18.70 -3.35
N GLY A 292 35.22 -17.92 -3.00
CA GLY A 292 33.96 -18.38 -2.44
C GLY A 292 32.81 -18.41 -3.43
N SER A 293 31.59 -18.59 -2.93
CA SER A 293 30.37 -18.48 -3.72
C SER A 293 29.30 -17.68 -2.95
N ALA A 294 28.30 -17.17 -3.67
CA ALA A 294 27.16 -16.50 -3.06
C ALA A 294 25.85 -16.88 -3.73
N GLU A 295 24.80 -17.00 -2.94
CA GLU A 295 23.41 -17.18 -3.36
C GLU A 295 22.59 -15.98 -2.93
N VAL A 296 21.59 -15.59 -3.75
CA VAL A 296 20.67 -14.47 -3.46
C VAL A 296 19.24 -15.00 -3.56
N GLU A 297 18.53 -14.87 -2.46
CA GLU A 297 17.10 -15.15 -2.34
C GLU A 297 16.32 -13.83 -2.36
N TRP A 298 15.17 -13.81 -3.02
CA TRP A 298 14.30 -12.64 -3.14
C TRP A 298 12.89 -12.92 -2.65
N ASP A 299 12.29 -11.92 -2.01
CA ASP A 299 10.85 -11.85 -1.76
C ASP A 299 10.32 -10.51 -2.28
N ASP A 300 9.35 -10.58 -3.19
CA ASP A 300 8.78 -9.46 -3.91
C ASP A 300 7.48 -9.00 -3.22
N PHE A 301 7.60 -8.10 -2.24
CA PHE A 301 6.47 -7.59 -1.47
C PHE A 301 5.52 -6.70 -2.30
N ALA A 302 6.06 -5.67 -2.96
CA ALA A 302 5.26 -4.75 -3.77
C ALA A 302 6.04 -4.22 -4.98
N SER A 303 5.35 -4.10 -6.10
CA SER A 303 5.86 -3.36 -7.27
C SER A 303 5.87 -1.85 -7.01
N PRO A 304 6.58 -1.04 -7.81
CA PRO A 304 6.46 0.41 -7.74
C PRO A 304 5.00 0.82 -7.97
N LEU A 305 4.45 1.66 -7.09
CA LEU A 305 3.12 2.21 -7.28
C LEU A 305 3.22 3.40 -8.24
N MET A 306 2.72 3.20 -9.44
CA MET A 306 2.74 4.18 -10.53
C MET A 306 1.31 4.49 -10.96
N ASN A 307 0.81 5.66 -10.58
CA ASN A 307 -0.52 6.09 -11.00
C ASN A 307 -0.58 6.28 -12.52
N ASP A 308 -1.61 5.71 -13.16
CA ASP A 308 -1.90 5.94 -14.57
C ASP A 308 -2.22 7.41 -14.83
N GLU A 309 -1.68 7.99 -15.91
CA GLU A 309 -1.84 9.42 -16.22
C GLU A 309 -3.30 9.80 -16.46
N THR A 310 -4.03 8.97 -17.21
CA THR A 310 -5.44 9.23 -17.54
C THR A 310 -6.32 9.09 -16.31
N ALA A 311 -6.19 7.99 -15.59
CA ALA A 311 -6.95 7.75 -14.35
C ALA A 311 -6.69 8.84 -13.30
N THR A 312 -5.44 9.31 -13.22
CA THR A 312 -5.09 10.40 -12.30
C THR A 312 -5.74 11.72 -12.72
N ALA A 313 -5.73 12.04 -14.02
CA ALA A 313 -6.37 13.26 -14.52
C ALA A 313 -7.88 13.25 -14.30
N GLU A 314 -8.54 12.11 -14.50
CA GLU A 314 -9.94 11.87 -14.19
C GLU A 314 -10.23 12.12 -12.70
N ALA A 315 -9.50 11.43 -11.80
CA ALA A 315 -9.66 11.58 -10.36
C ALA A 315 -9.32 13.00 -9.85
N GLN A 316 -8.33 13.68 -10.48
CA GLN A 316 -8.03 15.08 -10.20
C GLN A 316 -9.19 16.00 -10.55
N LYS A 317 -9.88 15.77 -11.67
CA LYS A 317 -11.04 16.58 -12.08
C LYS A 317 -12.14 16.49 -11.04
N THR A 318 -12.48 15.30 -10.55
CA THR A 318 -13.41 15.08 -9.45
C THR A 318 -12.94 15.78 -8.17
N ALA A 319 -11.69 15.57 -7.75
CA ALA A 319 -11.16 16.18 -6.54
C ALA A 319 -11.17 17.72 -6.58
N LEU A 320 -10.82 18.31 -7.74
CA LEU A 320 -10.86 19.77 -7.95
C LEU A 320 -12.30 20.32 -7.87
N SER A 321 -13.26 19.60 -8.42
CA SER A 321 -14.69 19.96 -8.32
C SER A 321 -15.15 19.93 -6.86
N LEU A 322 -14.79 18.90 -6.10
CA LEU A 322 -15.23 18.72 -4.71
C LEU A 322 -14.53 19.68 -3.72
N PHE A 323 -13.22 19.85 -3.84
CA PHE A 323 -12.42 20.47 -2.80
C PHE A 323 -11.74 21.78 -3.21
N GLY A 324 -11.67 22.08 -4.50
CA GLY A 324 -11.01 23.26 -5.05
C GLY A 324 -9.49 23.14 -5.16
N GLU A 325 -8.88 24.04 -5.93
CA GLU A 325 -7.44 24.05 -6.27
C GLU A 325 -6.52 24.06 -5.04
N GLU A 326 -6.90 24.76 -3.98
CA GLU A 326 -6.04 24.92 -2.79
C GLU A 326 -5.89 23.64 -1.97
N ARG A 327 -6.80 22.66 -2.15
CA ARG A 327 -6.82 21.41 -1.42
C ARG A 327 -6.35 20.20 -2.24
N VAL A 328 -6.14 20.36 -3.55
CA VAL A 328 -5.67 19.29 -4.44
C VAL A 328 -4.20 19.49 -4.78
N ILE A 329 -3.36 18.63 -4.22
CA ILE A 329 -1.91 18.64 -4.40
C ILE A 329 -1.56 17.71 -5.55
N ARG A 330 -1.05 18.25 -6.66
CA ARG A 330 -0.74 17.51 -7.89
C ARG A 330 0.73 17.14 -8.05
N SER A 331 1.57 17.53 -7.10
CA SER A 331 2.99 17.22 -7.10
C SER A 331 3.52 17.19 -5.66
N ARG A 332 4.24 16.12 -5.31
CA ARG A 332 4.97 15.98 -4.04
C ARG A 332 6.24 15.17 -4.26
N ARG A 333 7.07 15.08 -3.24
CA ARG A 333 8.15 14.09 -3.24
C ARG A 333 7.58 12.68 -3.23
N VAL A 334 8.15 11.79 -4.06
CA VAL A 334 7.84 10.36 -4.06
C VAL A 334 8.20 9.74 -2.71
N SER A 335 7.48 8.67 -2.34
CA SER A 335 7.72 7.92 -1.10
C SER A 335 8.53 6.67 -1.38
N PHE A 336 9.45 6.34 -0.46
CA PHE A 336 10.12 5.02 -0.46
C PHE A 336 9.34 3.96 0.36
N ALA A 337 8.20 4.31 0.94
CA ALA A 337 7.24 3.32 1.41
C ALA A 337 6.65 2.56 0.21
N GLY A 338 6.20 1.34 0.41
CA GLY A 338 5.47 0.57 -0.60
C GLY A 338 3.97 0.62 -0.34
N ASP A 339 3.20 0.12 -1.30
CA ASP A 339 1.79 -0.25 -1.15
C ASP A 339 1.44 -1.23 -2.26
N ASN A 340 0.85 -2.36 -1.90
CA ASN A 340 0.54 -3.41 -2.86
C ASN A 340 -0.70 -3.12 -3.72
N PHE A 341 -1.36 -1.96 -3.56
CA PHE A 341 -2.28 -1.45 -4.56
C PHE A 341 -1.61 -1.28 -5.93
N ALA A 342 -0.28 -1.19 -5.96
CA ALA A 342 0.50 -1.26 -7.20
C ALA A 342 0.11 -2.44 -8.09
N ALA A 343 -0.24 -3.60 -7.51
CA ALA A 343 -0.68 -4.77 -8.26
C ALA A 343 -2.03 -4.52 -8.98
N TYR A 344 -2.97 -3.80 -8.34
CA TYR A 344 -4.21 -3.40 -8.98
C TYR A 344 -3.96 -2.51 -10.19
N ILE A 345 -3.09 -1.49 -10.07
CA ILE A 345 -2.78 -0.56 -11.17
C ILE A 345 -2.07 -1.28 -12.32
N LEU A 346 -1.24 -2.28 -12.02
CA LEU A 346 -0.59 -3.11 -13.04
C LEU A 346 -1.59 -4.00 -13.79
N HIS A 347 -2.67 -4.43 -13.13
CA HIS A 347 -3.71 -5.26 -13.73
C HIS A 347 -4.78 -4.41 -14.45
N VAL A 348 -5.18 -3.30 -13.84
CA VAL A 348 -6.22 -2.38 -14.35
C VAL A 348 -5.75 -0.94 -14.17
N PRO A 349 -5.69 -0.11 -15.24
CA PRO A 349 -5.27 1.29 -15.13
C PRO A 349 -5.99 2.02 -13.99
N GLY A 350 -5.25 2.71 -13.13
CA GLY A 350 -5.87 3.30 -11.95
C GLY A 350 -5.08 4.43 -11.30
N ALA A 351 -5.66 4.98 -10.26
CA ALA A 351 -5.06 6.03 -9.46
C ALA A 351 -5.17 5.73 -7.96
N TYR A 352 -4.14 6.10 -7.23
CA TYR A 352 -4.08 6.05 -5.77
C TYR A 352 -3.98 7.45 -5.22
N ALA A 353 -4.94 7.84 -4.38
CA ALA A 353 -5.00 9.15 -3.77
C ALA A 353 -4.51 9.10 -2.32
N TYR A 354 -3.73 10.11 -1.90
CA TYR A 354 -3.44 10.29 -0.49
C TYR A 354 -4.39 11.34 0.09
N VAL A 355 -5.15 10.95 1.09
CA VAL A 355 -6.10 11.82 1.80
C VAL A 355 -5.43 12.34 3.06
N GLY A 356 -5.30 13.66 3.17
CA GLY A 356 -4.72 14.30 4.33
C GLY A 356 -5.52 13.98 5.59
N SER A 357 -4.84 13.44 6.60
CA SER A 357 -5.39 13.11 7.91
C SER A 357 -4.68 13.81 9.08
N GLY A 358 -3.66 14.63 8.77
CA GLY A 358 -2.91 15.37 9.78
C GLY A 358 -3.59 16.68 10.15
N ASN A 359 -3.79 16.91 11.45
CA ASN A 359 -4.33 18.14 12.01
C ASN A 359 -3.41 18.64 13.13
N PRO A 360 -2.74 19.79 12.97
CA PRO A 360 -1.85 20.35 14.00
C PRO A 360 -2.51 20.60 15.34
N ASP A 361 -3.83 20.78 15.38
CA ASP A 361 -4.58 20.93 16.62
C ASP A 361 -4.85 19.60 17.35
N LYS A 362 -4.56 18.49 16.68
CA LYS A 362 -4.64 17.11 17.17
C LYS A 362 -3.29 16.40 16.92
N PRO A 363 -2.26 16.61 17.75
CA PRO A 363 -0.86 16.24 17.44
C PRO A 363 -0.65 14.78 17.05
N ASP A 364 -1.36 13.83 17.61
CA ASP A 364 -1.24 12.40 17.31
C ASP A 364 -1.59 12.10 15.85
N THR A 365 -2.45 12.93 15.23
CA THR A 365 -2.80 12.79 13.80
C THR A 365 -1.68 13.24 12.85
N CYS A 366 -0.65 13.91 13.35
CA CYS A 366 0.54 14.33 12.60
C CYS A 366 1.74 13.39 12.81
N VAL A 367 1.58 12.34 13.61
CA VAL A 367 2.60 11.33 13.82
C VAL A 367 2.70 10.44 12.58
N ALA A 368 3.92 9.98 12.25
CA ALA A 368 4.12 9.09 11.11
C ALA A 368 3.40 7.75 11.30
N GLN A 369 2.99 7.13 10.19
CA GLN A 369 2.48 5.75 10.21
C GLN A 369 3.48 4.81 10.89
N HIS A 370 2.98 3.66 11.38
CA HIS A 370 3.75 2.64 12.12
C HIS A 370 4.30 3.12 13.47
N ASN A 371 3.79 4.22 14.00
CA ASN A 371 4.15 4.72 15.32
C ASN A 371 3.05 4.39 16.36
N ALA A 372 3.44 4.10 17.59
CA ALA A 372 2.53 3.74 18.69
C ALA A 372 1.55 4.86 19.11
N HIS A 373 1.81 6.10 18.70
CA HIS A 373 0.94 7.26 18.92
C HIS A 373 0.15 7.68 17.68
N TYR A 374 0.23 6.94 16.57
CA TYR A 374 -0.46 7.28 15.34
C TYR A 374 -1.97 7.36 15.52
N ASP A 375 -2.56 8.38 14.92
CA ASP A 375 -4.02 8.54 14.79
C ASP A 375 -4.33 9.29 13.48
N ILE A 376 -5.61 9.41 13.14
CA ILE A 376 -6.11 10.22 12.01
C ILE A 376 -7.11 11.24 12.50
N ASP A 377 -7.15 12.40 11.86
CA ASP A 377 -8.30 13.30 11.99
C ASP A 377 -9.49 12.69 11.23
N GLU A 378 -10.58 12.40 11.95
CA GLU A 378 -11.74 11.68 11.42
C GLU A 378 -12.48 12.45 10.30
N ASP A 379 -12.25 13.77 10.16
CA ASP A 379 -12.75 14.55 9.00
C ASP A 379 -12.17 14.04 7.65
N ALA A 380 -11.02 13.37 7.68
CA ALA A 380 -10.43 12.72 6.51
C ALA A 380 -11.33 11.61 5.93
N LEU A 381 -12.12 10.94 6.76
CA LEU A 381 -13.04 9.87 6.35
C LEU A 381 -14.08 10.38 5.34
N THR A 382 -14.59 11.59 5.57
CA THR A 382 -15.54 12.24 4.65
C THR A 382 -14.91 12.53 3.29
N VAL A 383 -13.66 12.98 3.28
CA VAL A 383 -12.92 13.26 2.05
C VAL A 383 -12.68 11.97 1.25
N ALA A 384 -12.26 10.90 1.93
CA ALA A 384 -12.04 9.59 1.32
C ALA A 384 -13.32 9.01 0.73
N ALA A 385 -14.42 9.01 1.51
CA ALA A 385 -15.71 8.52 1.04
C ALA A 385 -16.26 9.34 -0.14
N ALA A 386 -16.08 10.67 -0.14
CA ALA A 386 -16.50 11.54 -1.23
C ALA A 386 -15.74 11.25 -2.53
N LEU A 387 -14.43 10.99 -2.44
CA LEU A 387 -13.64 10.59 -3.61
C LEU A 387 -14.13 9.26 -4.19
N TYR A 388 -14.32 8.24 -3.36
CA TYR A 388 -14.86 6.96 -3.82
C TYR A 388 -16.20 7.12 -4.51
N VAL A 389 -17.14 7.85 -3.90
CA VAL A 389 -18.51 8.01 -4.41
C VAL A 389 -18.53 8.81 -5.70
N CYS A 390 -17.98 10.02 -5.68
CA CYS A 390 -18.11 10.95 -6.81
C CYS A 390 -17.29 10.50 -8.00
N TYR A 391 -16.03 10.07 -7.79
CA TYR A 391 -15.20 9.59 -8.89
C TYR A 391 -15.79 8.34 -9.56
N ALA A 392 -16.30 7.39 -8.78
CA ALA A 392 -16.94 6.20 -9.38
C ALA A 392 -18.16 6.55 -10.23
N VAL A 393 -19.04 7.43 -9.74
CA VAL A 393 -20.25 7.84 -10.47
C VAL A 393 -19.89 8.63 -11.74
N GLU A 394 -18.95 9.59 -11.65
CA GLU A 394 -18.52 10.38 -12.81
C GLU A 394 -17.82 9.51 -13.87
N TYR A 395 -16.96 8.58 -13.43
CA TYR A 395 -16.29 7.64 -14.33
C TYR A 395 -17.29 6.77 -15.08
N LEU A 396 -18.27 6.19 -14.37
CA LEU A 396 -19.27 5.33 -14.99
C LEU A 396 -20.20 6.08 -15.96
N ASN A 397 -20.48 7.35 -15.70
CA ASN A 397 -21.24 8.24 -16.59
C ASN A 397 -20.43 8.75 -17.79
N GLY A 398 -19.10 8.59 -17.79
CA GLY A 398 -18.23 9.13 -18.84
C GLY A 398 -18.04 10.65 -18.75
N GLU A 399 -18.18 11.22 -17.57
CA GLU A 399 -18.08 12.65 -17.30
C GLU A 399 -16.63 13.09 -17.03
N VAL A 400 -15.76 12.13 -16.71
CA VAL A 400 -14.33 12.31 -16.48
C VAL A 400 -13.51 11.44 -17.41
#